data_5a869ffd8a89fb730808acbdcbb8d9fa
#
_entry.id   5a869ffd8a89fb730808acbdcbb8d9fa
#
_cell.length_a   1.000
_cell.length_b   1.000
_cell.length_c   1.000
_cell.angle_alpha   90.00
_cell.angle_beta   90.00
_cell.angle_gamma   90.00
#
_symmetry.space_group_name_H-M   'P 1'
#
loop_
_entity.id
_entity.type
_entity.pdbx_description
1 polymer ?
#
loop_
_entity_poly.entity_id
_entity_poly.type
_entity_poly.pdbx_seq_one_letter_code
_entity_poly.pdbx_strand_id
1 'polypeptide(L)'
;MRKVAALLATALPFATILSLPAHGDITKIAWGETTEHQKVDLYTLTNANGMTVRLSTYGAVIQSLEVPDRDGKMADVVRGFDSLAGYLIPANSHIGAVIGRYADDIKAAQFTLEGVTYHLNPNTSAGNTIHGGVAGFDKKVWQAVAHDGAAPSLTLHYASPDGEEHFPGTLDITVNYTLLADNALRLDYRATTDKPTVLNLTNHAYFNLKGHDQGDILDHRLTMMSDIVNLADENRLVTGATEPVKGTAFDFTSPMAIGRHINDSDMQIASGPGYDQNFILRGKAGKLRLVARVIELQTGRVMELSTTQPSIQFYTANGAKPLTGGKNGATYFQHGAFCLETEHFPDAPNHPDFPTTELKPGQIFHEVTVFRFPKPK
;
A
#
# COMPACT_ATOMS: atom_id res chain seq x y z
N MET A 1 78.63 4.01 33.37
CA MET A 1 77.78 3.38 32.39
C MET A 1 76.31 3.64 32.79
N ARG A 2 75.67 4.61 32.14
CA ARG A 2 74.27 4.97 32.43
C ARG A 2 73.37 4.25 31.44
N LYS A 3 72.42 3.44 31.92
CA LYS A 3 71.40 2.76 31.10
C LYS A 3 70.29 3.75 30.82
N VAL A 4 70.03 4.00 29.54
CA VAL A 4 68.86 4.75 29.04
C VAL A 4 67.69 3.73 28.87
N ALA A 5 66.63 3.96 29.60
CA ALA A 5 65.38 3.19 29.42
C ALA A 5 64.48 3.88 28.33
N ALA A 6 64.17 3.16 27.27
CA ALA A 6 63.21 3.62 26.23
C ALA A 6 61.79 3.33 26.67
N LEU A 7 60.95 4.37 26.80
CA LEU A 7 59.50 4.22 26.95
C LEU A 7 58.88 3.97 25.56
N LEU A 8 58.29 2.81 25.39
CA LEU A 8 57.37 2.55 24.27
C LEU A 8 56.01 3.14 24.62
N ALA A 9 55.59 4.15 23.87
CA ALA A 9 54.20 4.66 23.90
C ALA A 9 53.34 3.82 22.98
N THR A 10 52.43 3.01 23.55
CA THR A 10 51.39 2.30 22.81
C THR A 10 50.25 3.26 22.45
N ALA A 11 50.13 3.60 21.18
CA ALA A 11 48.96 4.35 20.66
C ALA A 11 47.76 3.40 20.56
N LEU A 12 46.70 3.64 21.35
CA LEU A 12 45.38 3.02 21.19
C LEU A 12 44.67 3.60 19.95
N PRO A 13 44.10 2.79 19.09
CA PRO A 13 43.31 3.31 17.97
C PRO A 13 42.01 3.95 18.49
N PHE A 14 41.81 5.22 18.19
CA PHE A 14 40.54 5.90 18.36
C PHE A 14 39.54 5.28 17.36
N ALA A 15 38.59 4.46 17.85
CA ALA A 15 37.45 4.07 17.08
C ALA A 15 36.55 5.30 16.93
N THR A 16 36.47 5.85 15.73
CA THR A 16 35.48 6.86 15.34
C THR A 16 34.09 6.18 15.40
N ILE A 17 33.36 6.42 16.46
CA ILE A 17 31.94 6.10 16.54
C ILE A 17 31.28 7.09 15.58
N LEU A 18 30.92 6.61 14.38
CA LEU A 18 29.96 7.28 13.50
C LEU A 18 28.60 7.29 14.24
N SER A 19 28.31 8.41 14.92
CA SER A 19 26.96 8.64 15.44
C SER A 19 26.01 8.74 14.23
N LEU A 20 25.10 7.77 14.13
CA LEU A 20 23.96 7.90 13.24
C LEU A 20 23.23 9.22 13.56
N PRO A 21 22.76 9.96 12.56
CA PRO A 21 22.04 11.20 12.81
C PRO A 21 20.82 10.93 13.71
N ALA A 22 20.70 11.68 14.79
CA ALA A 22 19.59 11.60 15.75
C ALA A 22 18.26 12.13 15.15
N HIS A 23 18.29 12.59 13.92
CA HIS A 23 17.16 13.11 13.15
C HIS A 23 16.95 12.31 11.87
N GLY A 24 15.67 12.09 11.51
CA GLY A 24 15.33 11.61 10.19
C GLY A 24 15.68 12.67 9.14
N ASP A 25 15.97 12.24 7.92
CA ASP A 25 16.37 13.10 6.80
C ASP A 25 15.37 12.97 5.65
N ILE A 26 15.14 14.08 4.94
CA ILE A 26 14.36 14.12 3.70
C ILE A 26 15.19 14.71 2.59
N THR A 27 15.30 13.98 1.49
CA THR A 27 15.90 14.48 0.25
C THR A 27 14.88 14.45 -0.89
N LYS A 28 15.10 15.31 -1.88
CA LYS A 28 14.21 15.43 -3.06
C LYS A 28 15.04 15.48 -4.33
N ILE A 29 14.60 14.76 -5.36
CA ILE A 29 15.14 14.85 -6.71
C ILE A 29 14.01 15.11 -7.72
N ALA A 30 14.30 15.82 -8.80
CA ALA A 30 13.42 15.85 -9.97
C ALA A 30 13.44 14.44 -10.60
N TRP A 31 12.24 13.86 -10.83
CA TRP A 31 12.13 12.46 -11.28
C TRP A 31 11.61 12.32 -12.73
N GLY A 32 11.21 13.39 -13.33
CA GLY A 32 10.74 13.46 -14.73
C GLY A 32 9.51 14.34 -14.90
N GLU A 33 8.86 14.17 -16.05
CA GLU A 33 7.64 14.87 -16.40
C GLU A 33 6.63 13.88 -16.98
N THR A 34 5.34 14.13 -16.73
CA THR A 34 4.24 13.37 -17.35
C THR A 34 4.11 13.72 -18.84
N THR A 35 3.26 13.00 -19.57
CA THR A 35 2.92 13.31 -20.97
C THR A 35 2.27 14.69 -21.14
N GLU A 36 1.63 15.20 -20.07
CA GLU A 36 1.06 16.56 -19.99
C GLU A 36 2.06 17.62 -19.49
N HIS A 37 3.36 17.29 -19.47
CA HIS A 37 4.45 18.17 -19.01
C HIS A 37 4.35 18.62 -17.55
N GLN A 38 3.69 17.84 -16.70
CA GLN A 38 3.67 18.08 -15.25
C GLN A 38 4.97 17.54 -14.63
N LYS A 39 5.67 18.36 -13.85
CA LYS A 39 6.90 17.97 -13.16
C LYS A 39 6.59 17.00 -12.03
N VAL A 40 7.37 15.94 -11.95
CA VAL A 40 7.27 14.91 -10.92
C VAL A 40 8.54 14.87 -10.10
N ASP A 41 8.39 14.89 -8.78
CA ASP A 41 9.48 14.79 -7.81
C ASP A 41 9.45 13.41 -7.12
N LEU A 42 10.63 12.94 -6.71
CA LEU A 42 10.81 11.76 -5.85
C LEU A 42 11.47 12.20 -4.55
N TYR A 43 10.80 11.92 -3.44
CA TYR A 43 11.27 12.20 -2.09
C TYR A 43 11.80 10.92 -1.44
N THR A 44 12.91 11.03 -0.71
CA THR A 44 13.43 9.93 0.12
C THR A 44 13.38 10.38 1.57
N LEU A 45 12.67 9.63 2.40
CA LEU A 45 12.61 9.79 3.84
C LEU A 45 13.46 8.69 4.48
N THR A 46 14.29 9.04 5.46
CA THR A 46 15.15 8.10 6.20
C THR A 46 14.93 8.30 7.70
N ASN A 47 14.67 7.22 8.45
CA ASN A 47 14.57 7.31 9.91
C ASN A 47 15.93 7.06 10.60
N ALA A 48 15.98 7.26 11.91
CA ALA A 48 17.20 7.08 12.70
C ALA A 48 17.75 5.63 12.71
N ASN A 49 16.95 4.63 12.33
CA ASN A 49 17.37 3.23 12.21
C ASN A 49 17.85 2.85 10.80
N GLY A 50 17.91 3.81 9.86
CA GLY A 50 18.31 3.58 8.48
C GLY A 50 17.25 2.99 7.57
N MET A 51 16.00 2.80 8.07
CA MET A 51 14.87 2.47 7.19
C MET A 51 14.59 3.65 6.26
N THR A 52 14.38 3.38 4.97
CA THR A 52 14.08 4.41 3.97
C THR A 52 12.80 4.11 3.21
N VAL A 53 12.09 5.18 2.82
CA VAL A 53 10.99 5.10 1.88
C VAL A 53 11.18 6.16 0.80
N ARG A 54 10.90 5.79 -0.45
CA ARG A 54 10.86 6.73 -1.58
C ARG A 54 9.42 6.92 -2.04
N LEU A 55 9.01 8.18 -2.10
CA LEU A 55 7.65 8.60 -2.40
C LEU A 55 7.63 9.53 -3.60
N SER A 56 6.83 9.20 -4.61
CA SER A 56 6.65 10.03 -5.80
C SER A 56 5.46 10.96 -5.66
N THR A 57 5.56 12.16 -6.24
CA THR A 57 4.39 13.03 -6.41
C THR A 57 3.43 12.54 -7.49
N TYR A 58 3.83 11.65 -8.40
CA TYR A 58 2.92 10.97 -9.33
C TYR A 58 2.27 9.79 -8.61
N GLY A 59 0.92 9.80 -8.54
CA GLY A 59 0.13 8.76 -7.91
C GLY A 59 0.32 8.62 -6.40
N ALA A 60 1.06 9.54 -5.76
CA ALA A 60 1.49 9.41 -4.36
C ALA A 60 2.15 8.04 -4.08
N VAL A 61 2.93 7.54 -5.05
CA VAL A 61 3.46 6.17 -5.12
C VAL A 61 4.53 5.93 -4.05
N ILE A 62 4.44 4.80 -3.35
CA ILE A 62 5.57 4.20 -2.63
C ILE A 62 6.45 3.50 -3.68
N GLN A 63 7.52 4.19 -4.13
CA GLN A 63 8.43 3.68 -5.16
C GLN A 63 9.38 2.62 -4.59
N SER A 64 9.84 2.79 -3.33
CA SER A 64 10.79 1.91 -2.67
C SER A 64 10.54 1.94 -1.17
N LEU A 65 10.78 0.80 -0.49
CA LEU A 65 10.69 0.67 0.96
C LEU A 65 11.78 -0.28 1.43
N GLU A 66 12.89 0.28 1.94
CA GLU A 66 14.03 -0.49 2.41
C GLU A 66 13.92 -0.79 3.90
N VAL A 67 13.83 -2.07 4.24
CA VAL A 67 13.67 -2.54 5.61
C VAL A 67 14.74 -3.56 5.99
N PRO A 68 15.20 -3.60 7.26
CA PRO A 68 16.22 -4.54 7.70
C PRO A 68 15.68 -5.95 7.84
N ASP A 69 16.53 -6.95 7.57
CA ASP A 69 16.31 -8.34 7.97
C ASP A 69 16.83 -8.60 9.39
N ARG A 70 16.85 -9.88 9.82
CA ARG A 70 17.32 -10.30 11.16
C ARG A 70 18.80 -9.94 11.41
N ASP A 71 19.61 -9.85 10.38
CA ASP A 71 21.04 -9.53 10.44
C ASP A 71 21.31 -8.03 10.23
N GLY A 72 20.24 -7.23 10.06
CA GLY A 72 20.30 -5.79 9.81
C GLY A 72 20.58 -5.43 8.36
N LYS A 73 20.58 -6.41 7.42
CA LYS A 73 20.76 -6.14 5.99
C LYS A 73 19.48 -5.54 5.42
N MET A 74 19.60 -4.35 4.84
CA MET A 74 18.51 -3.64 4.20
C MET A 74 18.14 -4.30 2.84
N ALA A 75 16.86 -4.37 2.53
CA ALA A 75 16.37 -4.68 1.20
C ALA A 75 15.06 -3.93 0.92
N ASP A 76 14.87 -3.56 -0.33
CA ASP A 76 13.64 -3.00 -0.83
C ASP A 76 12.59 -4.11 -0.97
N VAL A 77 11.47 -3.97 -0.28
CA VAL A 77 10.44 -5.00 -0.17
C VAL A 77 9.18 -4.70 -0.99
N VAL A 78 9.17 -3.65 -1.80
CA VAL A 78 8.03 -3.32 -2.66
C VAL A 78 8.40 -3.36 -4.14
N ARG A 79 7.48 -3.82 -5.00
CA ARG A 79 7.63 -3.72 -6.45
C ARG A 79 7.52 -2.28 -6.92
N GLY A 80 8.15 -1.96 -8.04
CA GLY A 80 8.11 -0.63 -8.65
C GLY A 80 9.05 -0.54 -9.85
N PHE A 81 9.33 0.69 -10.28
CA PHE A 81 10.19 1.00 -11.42
C PHE A 81 11.26 2.02 -11.01
N ASP A 82 12.41 2.02 -11.71
CA ASP A 82 13.52 2.95 -11.44
C ASP A 82 13.20 4.37 -11.88
N SER A 83 12.32 4.55 -12.84
CA SER A 83 11.97 5.86 -13.40
C SER A 83 10.47 6.04 -13.53
N LEU A 84 10.05 7.30 -13.63
CA LEU A 84 8.66 7.70 -13.90
C LEU A 84 8.11 7.02 -15.17
N ALA A 85 8.95 6.85 -16.20
CA ALA A 85 8.53 6.22 -17.46
C ALA A 85 7.90 4.84 -17.28
N GLY A 86 8.38 4.05 -16.29
CA GLY A 86 7.78 2.76 -15.96
C GLY A 86 6.35 2.87 -15.44
N TYR A 87 6.04 3.92 -14.68
CA TYR A 87 4.71 4.17 -14.11
C TYR A 87 3.74 4.80 -15.13
N LEU A 88 4.25 5.45 -16.19
CA LEU A 88 3.42 6.01 -17.25
C LEU A 88 2.92 4.96 -18.25
N ILE A 89 3.38 3.72 -18.17
CA ILE A 89 2.90 2.61 -19.00
C ILE A 89 1.53 2.15 -18.44
N PRO A 90 0.43 2.20 -19.21
CA PRO A 90 -0.91 1.86 -18.70
C PRO A 90 -1.02 0.46 -18.08
N ALA A 91 -0.29 -0.53 -18.60
CA ALA A 91 -0.27 -1.89 -18.05
C ALA A 91 0.40 -1.99 -16.66
N ASN A 92 1.10 -0.95 -16.21
CA ASN A 92 1.80 -0.86 -14.93
C ASN A 92 1.03 -0.02 -13.90
N SER A 93 -0.26 0.26 -14.16
CA SER A 93 -1.12 1.05 -13.28
C SER A 93 -1.16 0.49 -11.86
N HIS A 94 -1.43 1.37 -10.92
CA HIS A 94 -1.72 1.09 -9.50
C HIS A 94 -0.52 0.67 -8.64
N ILE A 95 0.63 0.25 -9.20
CA ILE A 95 1.77 -0.26 -8.43
C ILE A 95 2.29 0.78 -7.43
N GLY A 96 2.07 0.53 -6.14
CA GLY A 96 2.50 1.39 -5.04
C GLY A 96 1.69 2.68 -4.85
N ALA A 97 0.68 2.94 -5.68
CA ALA A 97 -0.06 4.19 -5.72
C ALA A 97 -1.13 4.31 -4.64
N VAL A 98 -1.53 5.54 -4.35
CA VAL A 98 -2.80 5.84 -3.68
C VAL A 98 -3.92 5.63 -4.67
N ILE A 99 -4.90 4.83 -4.29
CA ILE A 99 -6.07 4.47 -5.07
C ILE A 99 -7.27 5.30 -4.62
N GLY A 100 -7.98 5.84 -5.58
CA GLY A 100 -9.18 6.66 -5.42
C GLY A 100 -9.64 7.28 -6.75
N ARG A 101 -10.83 7.91 -6.80
CA ARG A 101 -11.70 8.32 -5.70
C ARG A 101 -12.33 7.11 -4.98
N TYR A 102 -12.49 5.96 -5.66
CA TYR A 102 -13.04 4.75 -5.09
C TYR A 102 -12.09 3.58 -5.34
N ALA A 103 -11.52 3.03 -4.27
CA ALA A 103 -10.71 1.83 -4.30
C ALA A 103 -11.59 0.60 -4.54
N ASP A 104 -11.04 -0.37 -5.27
CA ASP A 104 -11.74 -1.55 -5.75
C ASP A 104 -12.90 -1.21 -6.72
N ASP A 105 -13.82 -2.13 -6.95
CA ASP A 105 -14.84 -2.06 -7.98
C ASP A 105 -16.07 -1.23 -7.59
N ILE A 106 -16.70 -0.60 -8.61
CA ILE A 106 -18.11 -0.17 -8.63
C ILE A 106 -18.77 -0.86 -9.80
N LYS A 107 -19.74 -1.72 -9.49
CA LYS A 107 -20.47 -2.56 -10.45
C LYS A 107 -21.18 -1.74 -11.52
N ALA A 108 -21.11 -2.21 -12.78
CA ALA A 108 -21.74 -1.57 -13.94
C ALA A 108 -21.39 -0.07 -14.07
N ALA A 109 -20.25 0.37 -13.50
CA ALA A 109 -19.78 1.75 -13.52
C ALA A 109 -20.86 2.75 -13.08
N GLN A 110 -21.67 2.42 -12.07
CA GLN A 110 -22.73 3.31 -11.59
C GLN A 110 -23.06 3.09 -10.11
N PHE A 111 -23.56 4.15 -9.49
CA PHE A 111 -24.14 4.09 -8.14
C PHE A 111 -25.24 5.14 -7.98
N THR A 112 -26.11 4.95 -6.99
CA THR A 112 -27.14 5.95 -6.63
C THR A 112 -26.80 6.58 -5.30
N LEU A 113 -26.75 7.91 -5.27
CA LEU A 113 -26.46 8.71 -4.07
C LEU A 113 -27.54 9.79 -3.92
N GLU A 114 -28.20 9.87 -2.76
CA GLU A 114 -29.30 10.82 -2.47
C GLU A 114 -30.38 10.87 -3.58
N GLY A 115 -30.70 9.72 -4.20
CA GLY A 115 -31.70 9.60 -5.24
C GLY A 115 -31.24 9.96 -6.65
N VAL A 116 -29.97 10.35 -6.84
CA VAL A 116 -29.37 10.62 -8.15
C VAL A 116 -28.47 9.47 -8.54
N THR A 117 -28.66 8.93 -9.76
CA THR A 117 -27.79 7.90 -10.31
C THR A 117 -26.61 8.55 -11.07
N TYR A 118 -25.40 8.21 -10.66
CA TYR A 118 -24.16 8.63 -11.30
C TYR A 118 -23.61 7.50 -12.16
N HIS A 119 -23.22 7.81 -13.39
CA HIS A 119 -22.59 6.89 -14.33
C HIS A 119 -21.10 7.27 -14.46
N LEU A 120 -20.24 6.37 -14.06
CA LEU A 120 -18.79 6.55 -14.08
C LEU A 120 -18.20 6.10 -15.42
N ASN A 121 -16.89 6.31 -15.60
CA ASN A 121 -16.14 5.76 -16.73
C ASN A 121 -15.78 4.29 -16.45
N PRO A 122 -16.32 3.31 -17.22
CA PRO A 122 -15.89 1.94 -17.07
C PRO A 122 -14.45 1.76 -17.56
N ASN A 123 -13.66 1.01 -16.82
CA ASN A 123 -12.27 0.71 -17.17
C ASN A 123 -11.91 -0.78 -17.05
N THR A 124 -12.92 -1.64 -16.81
CA THR A 124 -12.77 -3.09 -16.88
C THR A 124 -13.50 -3.66 -18.11
N SER A 125 -13.08 -4.84 -18.59
CA SER A 125 -13.75 -5.53 -19.71
C SER A 125 -15.19 -5.96 -19.38
N ALA A 126 -15.53 -6.09 -18.09
CA ALA A 126 -16.87 -6.39 -17.61
C ALA A 126 -17.78 -5.16 -17.52
N GLY A 127 -17.29 -3.96 -17.86
CA GLY A 127 -18.05 -2.72 -17.82
C GLY A 127 -18.17 -2.10 -16.42
N ASN A 128 -17.30 -2.49 -15.48
CA ASN A 128 -17.21 -1.89 -14.14
C ASN A 128 -16.20 -0.75 -14.12
N THR A 129 -16.29 0.09 -13.09
CA THR A 129 -15.21 1.01 -12.74
C THR A 129 -14.41 0.40 -11.60
N ILE A 130 -13.08 0.27 -11.80
CA ILE A 130 -12.15 -0.15 -10.75
C ILE A 130 -11.16 0.98 -10.45
N HIS A 131 -10.78 1.13 -9.20
CA HIS A 131 -9.72 2.01 -8.72
C HIS A 131 -9.86 3.48 -9.17
N GLY A 132 -11.10 3.99 -9.17
CA GLY A 132 -11.39 5.39 -9.49
C GLY A 132 -11.47 5.72 -10.97
N GLY A 133 -11.43 4.71 -11.86
CA GLY A 133 -11.68 4.90 -13.30
C GLY A 133 -10.41 4.97 -14.15
N VAL A 134 -10.55 5.52 -15.37
CA VAL A 134 -9.49 5.57 -16.39
C VAL A 134 -8.34 6.45 -15.93
N ALA A 135 -8.64 7.58 -15.30
CA ALA A 135 -7.68 8.56 -14.80
C ALA A 135 -7.82 8.78 -13.29
N GLY A 136 -7.76 7.67 -12.52
CA GLY A 136 -7.80 7.67 -11.07
C GLY A 136 -6.62 8.39 -10.40
N PHE A 137 -6.59 8.40 -9.08
CA PHE A 137 -5.58 9.11 -8.27
C PHE A 137 -4.15 8.62 -8.47
N ASP A 138 -3.99 7.37 -8.87
CA ASP A 138 -2.73 6.74 -9.26
C ASP A 138 -2.06 7.40 -10.48
N LYS A 139 -2.80 8.19 -11.26
CA LYS A 139 -2.33 8.89 -12.47
C LYS A 139 -2.23 10.40 -12.30
N LYS A 140 -2.44 10.92 -11.08
CA LYS A 140 -2.40 12.37 -10.81
C LYS A 140 -1.04 12.79 -10.25
N VAL A 141 -0.66 14.04 -10.51
CA VAL A 141 0.50 14.65 -9.86
C VAL A 141 0.01 15.42 -8.63
N TRP A 142 0.50 15.02 -7.47
CA TRP A 142 0.14 15.59 -6.18
C TRP A 142 1.11 16.70 -5.79
N GLN A 143 0.61 17.72 -5.11
CA GLN A 143 1.44 18.73 -4.48
C GLN A 143 2.07 18.17 -3.20
N ALA A 144 3.37 18.44 -2.97
CA ALA A 144 4.11 17.86 -1.87
C ALA A 144 4.65 18.92 -0.91
N VAL A 145 4.49 18.67 0.39
CA VAL A 145 5.13 19.43 1.47
C VAL A 145 5.88 18.46 2.37
N ALA A 146 7.20 18.64 2.45
CA ALA A 146 8.08 17.82 3.29
C ALA A 146 8.24 18.44 4.68
N HIS A 147 8.30 17.61 5.72
CA HIS A 147 8.48 18.00 7.11
C HIS A 147 9.60 17.18 7.73
N ASP A 148 10.75 17.82 7.96
CA ASP A 148 11.90 17.23 8.65
C ASP A 148 11.62 17.01 10.13
N GLY A 149 12.40 16.16 10.78
CA GLY A 149 12.32 15.93 12.22
C GLY A 149 12.60 14.48 12.62
N ALA A 150 12.36 14.16 13.90
CA ALA A 150 12.56 12.80 14.44
C ALA A 150 11.67 11.73 13.76
N ALA A 151 10.55 12.16 13.18
CA ALA A 151 9.66 11.36 12.34
C ALA A 151 9.42 12.11 11.03
N PRO A 152 10.34 12.01 10.04
CA PRO A 152 10.21 12.72 8.79
C PRO A 152 8.92 12.34 8.08
N SER A 153 8.23 13.33 7.49
CA SER A 153 6.95 13.10 6.82
C SER A 153 6.81 13.90 5.54
N LEU A 154 6.00 13.35 4.61
CA LEU A 154 5.64 13.97 3.35
C LEU A 154 4.12 14.05 3.28
N THR A 155 3.58 15.27 3.23
CA THR A 155 2.17 15.53 2.95
C THR A 155 2.00 15.69 1.45
N LEU A 156 1.17 14.85 0.85
CA LEU A 156 0.77 14.91 -0.55
C LEU A 156 -0.69 15.37 -0.62
N HIS A 157 -0.95 16.42 -1.40
CA HIS A 157 -2.26 17.04 -1.56
C HIS A 157 -2.72 16.97 -3.02
N TYR A 158 -3.99 16.66 -3.22
CA TYR A 158 -4.66 16.72 -4.52
C TYR A 158 -6.08 17.27 -4.35
N ALA A 159 -6.48 18.19 -5.22
CA ALA A 159 -7.84 18.68 -5.35
C ALA A 159 -8.48 18.03 -6.59
N SER A 160 -9.32 17.02 -6.37
CA SER A 160 -10.06 16.33 -7.42
C SER A 160 -11.31 17.16 -7.77
N PRO A 161 -11.44 17.70 -8.99
CA PRO A 161 -12.56 18.57 -9.35
C PRO A 161 -13.88 17.81 -9.39
N ASP A 162 -14.99 18.57 -9.23
CA ASP A 162 -16.36 18.05 -9.42
C ASP A 162 -16.49 17.45 -10.83
N GLY A 163 -16.98 16.22 -10.92
CA GLY A 163 -17.14 15.50 -12.18
C GLY A 163 -15.88 14.78 -12.70
N GLU A 164 -14.77 14.76 -11.94
CA GLU A 164 -13.62 13.95 -12.31
C GLU A 164 -14.01 12.47 -12.30
N GLU A 165 -13.72 11.74 -13.40
CA GLU A 165 -14.20 10.37 -13.66
C GLU A 165 -15.72 10.21 -13.41
N HIS A 166 -16.49 11.31 -13.51
CA HIS A 166 -17.93 11.44 -13.25
C HIS A 166 -18.36 11.32 -11.78
N PHE A 167 -17.44 11.29 -10.83
CA PHE A 167 -17.78 11.38 -9.42
C PHE A 167 -18.26 12.79 -9.04
N PRO A 168 -19.33 12.94 -8.23
CA PRO A 168 -19.81 14.26 -7.81
C PRO A 168 -18.93 14.89 -6.74
N GLY A 169 -18.93 16.22 -6.72
CA GLY A 169 -18.28 17.07 -5.73
C GLY A 169 -16.78 17.26 -5.94
N THR A 170 -16.32 18.46 -5.61
CA THR A 170 -14.90 18.74 -5.48
C THR A 170 -14.39 18.04 -4.21
N LEU A 171 -13.35 17.22 -4.33
CA LEU A 171 -12.73 16.54 -3.21
C LEU A 171 -11.35 17.13 -2.93
N ASP A 172 -11.18 17.71 -1.75
CA ASP A 172 -9.88 18.13 -1.24
C ASP A 172 -9.30 17.00 -0.40
N ILE A 173 -8.16 16.43 -0.85
CA ILE A 173 -7.57 15.24 -0.23
C ILE A 173 -6.11 15.45 0.11
N THR A 174 -5.70 14.97 1.28
CA THR A 174 -4.31 14.83 1.70
C THR A 174 -4.00 13.40 2.12
N VAL A 175 -2.80 12.94 1.77
CA VAL A 175 -2.19 11.73 2.32
C VAL A 175 -0.87 12.13 2.95
N ASN A 176 -0.73 11.92 4.26
CA ASN A 176 0.51 12.18 4.96
C ASN A 176 1.25 10.88 5.25
N TYR A 177 2.42 10.71 4.63
CA TYR A 177 3.34 9.60 4.89
C TYR A 177 4.30 10.01 5.99
N THR A 178 4.32 9.29 7.10
CA THR A 178 5.26 9.52 8.21
C THR A 178 6.11 8.29 8.44
N LEU A 179 7.43 8.44 8.38
CA LEU A 179 8.37 7.37 8.69
C LEU A 179 8.79 7.45 10.16
N LEU A 180 8.24 6.56 10.98
CA LEU A 180 8.41 6.53 12.42
C LEU A 180 9.74 5.90 12.83
N ALA A 181 10.25 6.26 14.02
CA ALA A 181 11.53 5.76 14.56
C ALA A 181 11.52 4.24 14.86
N ASP A 182 10.36 3.63 15.02
CA ASP A 182 10.20 2.20 15.29
C ASP A 182 10.01 1.34 14.03
N ASN A 183 10.53 1.84 12.89
CA ASN A 183 10.44 1.21 11.57
C ASN A 183 9.00 1.00 11.10
N ALA A 184 8.15 1.99 11.30
CA ALA A 184 6.79 1.99 10.78
C ALA A 184 6.59 3.12 9.76
N LEU A 185 5.97 2.79 8.64
CA LEU A 185 5.44 3.75 7.67
C LEU A 185 3.95 3.93 7.96
N ARG A 186 3.58 5.14 8.39
CA ARG A 186 2.20 5.53 8.66
C ARG A 186 1.66 6.36 7.50
N LEU A 187 0.49 5.98 7.01
CA LEU A 187 -0.32 6.70 6.03
C LEU A 187 -1.55 7.25 6.75
N ASP A 188 -1.74 8.57 6.69
CA ASP A 188 -2.87 9.28 7.29
C ASP A 188 -3.65 9.96 6.16
N TYR A 189 -4.85 9.47 5.86
CA TYR A 189 -5.70 9.98 4.78
C TYR A 189 -6.73 10.93 5.36
N ARG A 190 -6.88 12.11 4.75
CA ARG A 190 -7.92 13.09 5.10
C ARG A 190 -8.55 13.64 3.83
N ALA A 191 -9.86 13.77 3.84
CA ALA A 191 -10.56 14.43 2.74
C ALA A 191 -11.81 15.17 3.21
N THR A 192 -12.17 16.21 2.44
CA THR A 192 -13.43 16.95 2.57
C THR A 192 -14.03 17.14 1.17
N THR A 193 -15.33 17.40 1.11
CA THR A 193 -16.05 17.62 -0.15
C THR A 193 -17.01 18.81 -0.05
N ASP A 194 -17.31 19.41 -1.20
CA ASP A 194 -18.33 20.48 -1.32
C ASP A 194 -19.73 19.96 -1.68
N LYS A 195 -19.84 18.69 -2.14
CA LYS A 195 -21.11 18.00 -2.41
C LYS A 195 -21.07 16.58 -1.88
N PRO A 196 -22.21 15.92 -1.63
CA PRO A 196 -22.21 14.48 -1.33
C PRO A 196 -21.49 13.69 -2.42
N THR A 197 -20.61 12.79 -2.00
CA THR A 197 -19.83 11.92 -2.88
C THR A 197 -19.60 10.57 -2.22
N VAL A 198 -19.06 9.60 -2.95
CA VAL A 198 -18.56 8.34 -2.40
C VAL A 198 -17.04 8.35 -2.36
N LEU A 199 -16.44 7.83 -1.29
CA LEU A 199 -15.00 7.84 -1.11
C LEU A 199 -14.52 6.53 -0.47
N ASN A 200 -13.57 5.89 -1.13
CA ASN A 200 -12.83 4.74 -0.61
C ASN A 200 -11.37 4.87 -1.04
N LEU A 201 -10.45 4.92 -0.09
CA LEU A 201 -9.03 5.16 -0.36
C LEU A 201 -8.19 4.02 0.21
N THR A 202 -7.18 3.62 -0.56
CA THR A 202 -6.17 2.66 -0.13
C THR A 202 -4.79 2.97 -0.74
N ASN A 203 -3.78 2.17 -0.40
CA ASN A 203 -2.48 2.16 -1.08
C ASN A 203 -2.21 0.75 -1.64
N HIS A 204 -1.91 0.68 -2.91
CA HIS A 204 -1.73 -0.57 -3.65
C HIS A 204 -0.25 -1.00 -3.73
N ALA A 205 0.43 -1.04 -2.58
CA ALA A 205 1.81 -1.50 -2.51
C ALA A 205 1.89 -3.03 -2.65
N TYR A 206 2.78 -3.48 -3.53
CA TYR A 206 3.06 -4.89 -3.81
C TYR A 206 4.28 -5.34 -3.01
N PHE A 207 4.09 -6.09 -1.94
CA PHE A 207 5.14 -6.50 -1.01
C PHE A 207 5.73 -7.87 -1.33
N ASN A 208 7.06 -8.00 -1.18
CA ASN A 208 7.75 -9.26 -1.02
C ASN A 208 8.84 -9.09 0.06
N LEU A 209 8.67 -9.71 1.21
CA LEU A 209 9.59 -9.52 2.33
C LEU A 209 10.94 -10.21 2.14
N LYS A 210 11.12 -11.08 1.12
CA LYS A 210 12.43 -11.57 0.69
C LYS A 210 13.26 -10.46 0.03
N GLY A 211 12.59 -9.51 -0.65
CA GLY A 211 13.08 -8.46 -1.52
C GLY A 211 12.22 -8.39 -2.77
N HIS A 212 12.07 -7.21 -3.39
CA HIS A 212 11.08 -6.97 -4.45
C HIS A 212 11.23 -7.89 -5.68
N ASP A 213 12.42 -8.43 -5.92
CA ASP A 213 12.82 -9.26 -7.06
C ASP A 213 13.18 -10.71 -6.66
N GLN A 214 12.95 -11.10 -5.38
CA GLN A 214 13.42 -12.37 -4.83
C GLN A 214 12.35 -13.48 -4.89
N GLY A 215 11.92 -13.81 -6.14
CA GLY A 215 11.01 -14.92 -6.40
C GLY A 215 9.58 -14.70 -5.91
N ASP A 216 8.93 -15.78 -5.45
CA ASP A 216 7.53 -15.76 -5.03
C ASP A 216 7.33 -15.52 -3.51
N ILE A 217 6.05 -15.31 -3.14
CA ILE A 217 5.62 -15.05 -1.75
C ILE A 217 4.96 -16.29 -1.11
N LEU A 218 5.02 -17.45 -1.74
CA LEU A 218 4.19 -18.60 -1.37
C LEU A 218 4.53 -19.15 0.01
N ASP A 219 5.78 -19.02 0.46
CA ASP A 219 6.24 -19.44 1.79
C ASP A 219 6.04 -18.38 2.89
N HIS A 220 5.65 -17.15 2.53
CA HIS A 220 5.33 -16.13 3.54
C HIS A 220 4.17 -16.60 4.41
N ARG A 221 4.27 -16.40 5.72
CA ARG A 221 3.24 -16.77 6.68
C ARG A 221 2.37 -15.58 7.00
N LEU A 222 1.12 -15.63 6.53
CA LEU A 222 0.11 -14.60 6.82
C LEU A 222 -0.74 -15.02 8.03
N THR A 223 -0.98 -14.07 8.92
CA THR A 223 -2.05 -14.12 9.93
C THR A 223 -2.93 -12.90 9.72
N MET A 224 -4.26 -13.09 9.71
CA MET A 224 -5.23 -12.01 9.54
C MET A 224 -6.27 -12.03 10.65
N MET A 225 -6.57 -10.86 11.20
CA MET A 225 -7.57 -10.68 12.26
C MET A 225 -8.95 -10.51 11.62
N SER A 226 -9.40 -11.56 10.93
CA SER A 226 -10.71 -11.64 10.27
C SER A 226 -11.34 -13.01 10.51
N ASP A 227 -12.66 -13.03 10.72
CA ASP A 227 -13.46 -14.26 10.84
C ASP A 227 -14.37 -14.47 9.63
N ILE A 228 -14.48 -13.46 8.76
CA ILE A 228 -15.48 -13.39 7.70
C ILE A 228 -14.81 -12.82 6.42
N VAL A 229 -15.14 -13.42 5.28
CA VAL A 229 -14.76 -12.93 3.96
C VAL A 229 -16.01 -12.55 3.16
N ASN A 230 -15.93 -11.47 2.38
CA ASN A 230 -16.94 -11.13 1.39
C ASN A 230 -16.83 -12.08 0.19
N LEU A 231 -17.96 -12.65 -0.25
CA LEU A 231 -18.01 -13.52 -1.41
C LEU A 231 -18.08 -12.70 -2.70
N ALA A 232 -17.32 -13.11 -3.69
CA ALA A 232 -17.32 -12.52 -5.02
C ALA A 232 -17.98 -13.46 -6.04
N ASP A 233 -18.51 -12.90 -7.12
CA ASP A 233 -18.99 -13.65 -8.28
C ASP A 233 -17.83 -14.10 -9.20
N GLU A 234 -18.16 -14.72 -10.32
CA GLU A 234 -17.20 -15.18 -11.31
C GLU A 234 -16.37 -14.05 -11.95
N ASN A 235 -16.84 -12.81 -11.88
CA ASN A 235 -16.14 -11.61 -12.32
C ASN A 235 -15.35 -10.94 -11.19
N ARG A 236 -15.26 -11.56 -10.01
CA ARG A 236 -14.62 -11.09 -8.77
C ARG A 236 -15.27 -9.86 -8.13
N LEU A 237 -16.53 -9.60 -8.48
CA LEU A 237 -17.32 -8.55 -7.83
C LEU A 237 -17.96 -9.09 -6.55
N VAL A 238 -17.90 -8.33 -5.47
CA VAL A 238 -18.58 -8.68 -4.23
C VAL A 238 -20.09 -8.80 -4.47
N THR A 239 -20.69 -9.84 -3.89
CA THR A 239 -22.12 -10.15 -4.09
C THR A 239 -23.00 -9.59 -2.98
N GLY A 240 -22.41 -9.08 -1.90
CA GLY A 240 -23.10 -8.74 -0.66
C GLY A 240 -23.23 -9.92 0.31
N ALA A 241 -22.99 -11.15 -0.17
CA ALA A 241 -22.94 -12.33 0.70
C ALA A 241 -21.57 -12.45 1.37
N THR A 242 -21.54 -13.08 2.53
CA THR A 242 -20.33 -13.33 3.31
C THR A 242 -20.26 -14.78 3.77
N GLU A 243 -19.06 -15.28 4.07
CA GLU A 243 -18.90 -16.59 4.73
C GLU A 243 -17.87 -16.54 5.84
N PRO A 244 -17.97 -17.43 6.85
CA PRO A 244 -16.94 -17.63 7.85
C PRO A 244 -15.67 -18.20 7.22
N VAL A 245 -14.50 -17.64 7.55
CA VAL A 245 -13.20 -18.13 7.02
C VAL A 245 -12.79 -19.49 7.60
N LYS A 246 -13.29 -19.85 8.78
CA LYS A 246 -12.87 -21.04 9.54
C LYS A 246 -13.07 -22.34 8.75
N GLY A 247 -11.97 -23.04 8.51
CA GLY A 247 -11.99 -24.32 7.79
C GLY A 247 -12.05 -24.20 6.26
N THR A 248 -11.97 -22.98 5.72
CA THR A 248 -11.88 -22.71 4.29
C THR A 248 -10.43 -22.38 3.88
N ALA A 249 -10.19 -22.16 2.60
CA ALA A 249 -8.93 -21.68 2.07
C ALA A 249 -8.55 -20.26 2.56
N PHE A 250 -9.52 -19.53 3.14
CA PHE A 250 -9.37 -18.16 3.67
C PHE A 250 -9.05 -18.12 5.16
N ASP A 251 -8.83 -19.27 5.84
CA ASP A 251 -8.57 -19.31 7.29
C ASP A 251 -7.13 -18.89 7.62
N PHE A 252 -6.87 -17.60 7.57
CA PHE A 252 -5.63 -16.99 8.03
C PHE A 252 -5.68 -16.57 9.52
N THR A 253 -6.59 -17.12 10.31
CA THR A 253 -6.71 -16.79 11.75
C THR A 253 -5.51 -17.25 12.58
N SER A 254 -4.69 -18.14 12.03
CA SER A 254 -3.37 -18.58 12.53
C SER A 254 -2.33 -18.50 11.41
N PRO A 255 -1.01 -18.46 11.71
CA PRO A 255 0.03 -18.33 10.71
C PRO A 255 -0.04 -19.43 9.65
N MET A 256 -0.44 -19.09 8.42
CA MET A 256 -0.56 -20.01 7.28
C MET A 256 0.32 -19.53 6.12
N ALA A 257 0.97 -20.46 5.42
CA ALA A 257 1.71 -20.16 4.20
C ALA A 257 0.73 -19.67 3.12
N ILE A 258 1.03 -18.55 2.46
CA ILE A 258 0.17 -17.99 1.40
C ILE A 258 -0.07 -19.01 0.29
N GLY A 259 0.94 -19.79 -0.08
CA GLY A 259 0.83 -20.80 -1.12
C GLY A 259 0.02 -22.05 -0.78
N ARG A 260 -0.42 -22.22 0.48
CA ARG A 260 -1.02 -23.49 0.93
C ARG A 260 -2.27 -23.88 0.14
N HIS A 261 -3.14 -22.91 -0.13
CA HIS A 261 -4.43 -23.10 -0.81
C HIS A 261 -4.55 -22.25 -2.09
N ILE A 262 -3.44 -21.69 -2.58
CA ILE A 262 -3.47 -20.72 -3.68
C ILE A 262 -3.93 -21.31 -5.03
N ASN A 263 -3.88 -22.64 -5.15
CA ASN A 263 -4.32 -23.39 -6.34
C ASN A 263 -5.56 -24.24 -6.06
N ASP A 264 -6.29 -24.00 -4.96
CA ASP A 264 -7.51 -24.76 -4.67
C ASP A 264 -8.54 -24.51 -5.76
N SER A 265 -9.38 -25.53 -6.00
CA SER A 265 -10.44 -25.47 -7.02
C SER A 265 -11.68 -24.70 -6.55
N ASP A 266 -11.66 -24.12 -5.36
CA ASP A 266 -12.68 -23.19 -4.89
C ASP A 266 -12.86 -22.05 -5.90
N MET A 267 -14.10 -21.75 -6.29
CA MET A 267 -14.40 -20.73 -7.30
C MET A 267 -13.84 -19.37 -6.91
N GLN A 268 -13.84 -19.04 -5.62
CA GLN A 268 -13.29 -17.77 -5.11
C GLN A 268 -11.79 -17.62 -5.37
N ILE A 269 -11.04 -18.73 -5.44
CA ILE A 269 -9.59 -18.75 -5.73
C ILE A 269 -9.36 -18.97 -7.22
N ALA A 270 -10.06 -19.93 -7.82
CA ALA A 270 -9.85 -20.34 -9.21
C ALA A 270 -10.19 -19.25 -10.24
N SER A 271 -11.17 -18.37 -9.94
CA SER A 271 -11.53 -17.25 -10.82
C SER A 271 -10.43 -16.19 -10.94
N GLY A 272 -9.59 -16.05 -9.91
CA GLY A 272 -8.50 -15.06 -9.86
C GLY A 272 -7.08 -15.64 -9.91
N PRO A 273 -6.84 -16.89 -10.31
CA PRO A 273 -5.72 -17.83 -10.05
C PRO A 273 -4.85 -17.42 -8.85
N GLY A 274 -5.46 -17.34 -7.68
CA GLY A 274 -4.88 -16.94 -6.42
C GLY A 274 -5.85 -16.10 -5.57
N TYR A 275 -5.36 -15.52 -4.50
CA TYR A 275 -6.20 -14.69 -3.63
C TYR A 275 -6.45 -13.31 -4.26
N ASP A 276 -7.71 -12.88 -4.19
CA ASP A 276 -8.19 -11.56 -4.57
C ASP A 276 -9.52 -11.30 -3.84
N GLN A 277 -9.48 -11.29 -2.51
CA GLN A 277 -10.68 -11.27 -1.66
C GLN A 277 -10.65 -10.19 -0.61
N ASN A 278 -11.83 -9.67 -0.31
CA ASN A 278 -12.06 -8.67 0.73
C ASN A 278 -12.43 -9.34 2.06
N PHE A 279 -11.59 -9.15 3.07
CA PHE A 279 -11.74 -9.70 4.42
C PHE A 279 -12.30 -8.65 5.38
N ILE A 280 -13.36 -8.98 6.11
CA ILE A 280 -13.98 -8.12 7.12
C ILE A 280 -13.15 -8.21 8.41
N LEU A 281 -12.61 -7.09 8.87
CA LEU A 281 -11.67 -7.03 9.98
C LEU A 281 -12.36 -7.08 11.34
N ARG A 282 -11.77 -7.84 12.28
CA ARG A 282 -12.16 -7.82 13.69
C ARG A 282 -11.99 -6.44 14.31
N GLY A 283 -12.80 -6.15 15.30
CA GLY A 283 -12.75 -4.92 16.07
C GLY A 283 -13.55 -3.79 15.43
N LYS A 284 -13.49 -2.61 16.06
CA LYS A 284 -14.30 -1.46 15.65
C LYS A 284 -13.57 -0.65 14.59
N ALA A 285 -14.18 -0.43 13.41
CA ALA A 285 -13.75 0.53 12.42
C ALA A 285 -13.63 1.95 13.03
N GLY A 286 -12.73 2.77 12.50
CA GLY A 286 -12.36 4.07 13.06
C GLY A 286 -11.41 4.00 14.26
N LYS A 287 -11.03 2.79 14.74
CA LYS A 287 -10.01 2.58 15.77
C LYS A 287 -8.79 1.91 15.17
N LEU A 288 -7.61 2.54 15.31
CA LEU A 288 -6.36 1.93 14.88
C LEU A 288 -6.10 0.65 15.66
N ARG A 289 -5.93 -0.47 14.95
CA ARG A 289 -5.74 -1.80 15.52
C ARG A 289 -4.89 -2.67 14.60
N LEU A 290 -4.13 -3.61 15.17
CA LEU A 290 -3.42 -4.64 14.42
C LEU A 290 -4.44 -5.55 13.73
N VAL A 291 -4.26 -5.76 12.42
CA VAL A 291 -5.22 -6.50 11.59
C VAL A 291 -4.58 -7.61 10.76
N ALA A 292 -3.27 -7.51 10.47
CA ALA A 292 -2.55 -8.57 9.79
C ALA A 292 -1.08 -8.61 10.22
N ARG A 293 -0.46 -9.78 10.09
CA ARG A 293 0.97 -9.99 10.27
C ARG A 293 1.49 -10.95 9.21
N VAL A 294 2.57 -10.56 8.54
CA VAL A 294 3.27 -11.39 7.56
C VAL A 294 4.69 -11.65 8.04
N ILE A 295 5.13 -12.90 7.97
CA ILE A 295 6.49 -13.32 8.35
C ILE A 295 7.14 -14.00 7.16
N GLU A 296 8.31 -13.56 6.79
CA GLU A 296 9.19 -14.24 5.85
C GLU A 296 10.30 -14.96 6.65
N LEU A 297 10.37 -16.29 6.49
CA LEU A 297 11.15 -17.14 7.39
C LEU A 297 12.65 -17.14 7.09
N GLN A 298 13.09 -16.90 5.86
CA GLN A 298 14.49 -16.94 5.47
C GLN A 298 15.24 -15.71 5.95
N THR A 299 14.72 -14.52 5.69
CA THR A 299 15.30 -13.24 6.12
C THR A 299 14.90 -12.88 7.54
N GLY A 300 13.81 -13.47 8.05
CA GLY A 300 13.21 -13.13 9.33
C GLY A 300 12.43 -11.82 9.31
N ARG A 301 12.25 -11.17 8.16
CA ARG A 301 11.44 -9.95 8.08
C ARG A 301 10.01 -10.21 8.48
N VAL A 302 9.48 -9.27 9.24
CA VAL A 302 8.09 -9.27 9.70
C VAL A 302 7.45 -7.95 9.28
N MET A 303 6.24 -8.02 8.77
CA MET A 303 5.38 -6.87 8.55
C MET A 303 4.14 -7.00 9.43
N GLU A 304 3.85 -5.99 10.23
CA GLU A 304 2.63 -5.83 11.01
C GLU A 304 1.81 -4.71 10.41
N LEU A 305 0.54 -4.98 10.09
CA LEU A 305 -0.39 -4.03 9.51
C LEU A 305 -1.45 -3.64 10.52
N SER A 306 -1.55 -2.34 10.79
CA SER A 306 -2.63 -1.77 11.62
C SER A 306 -3.43 -0.77 10.80
N THR A 307 -4.76 -0.73 11.01
CA THR A 307 -5.61 0.21 10.30
C THR A 307 -6.85 0.62 11.12
N THR A 308 -7.44 1.75 10.72
CA THR A 308 -8.78 2.18 11.16
C THR A 308 -9.88 1.65 10.23
N GLN A 309 -9.54 1.21 9.03
CA GLN A 309 -10.45 0.73 7.98
C GLN A 309 -11.23 -0.53 8.38
N PRO A 310 -12.44 -0.77 7.83
CA PRO A 310 -13.28 -1.91 8.17
C PRO A 310 -12.83 -3.23 7.53
N SER A 311 -12.12 -3.20 6.42
CA SER A 311 -11.74 -4.39 5.65
C SER A 311 -10.31 -4.32 5.09
N ILE A 312 -9.86 -5.43 4.52
CA ILE A 312 -8.63 -5.57 3.74
C ILE A 312 -8.94 -6.36 2.48
N GLN A 313 -8.55 -5.83 1.32
CA GLN A 313 -8.37 -6.62 0.12
C GLN A 313 -7.02 -7.31 0.18
N PHE A 314 -7.02 -8.64 0.07
CA PHE A 314 -5.82 -9.46 -0.01
C PHE A 314 -5.65 -9.99 -1.43
N TYR A 315 -4.59 -9.52 -2.10
CA TYR A 315 -4.28 -9.85 -3.49
C TYR A 315 -2.87 -10.44 -3.61
N THR A 316 -2.71 -11.50 -4.41
CA THR A 316 -1.45 -12.24 -4.54
C THR A 316 -0.75 -12.05 -5.89
N ALA A 317 -0.91 -10.90 -6.53
CA ALA A 317 -0.29 -10.57 -7.81
C ALA A 317 -0.52 -11.67 -8.87
N ASN A 318 -1.79 -11.95 -9.14
CA ASN A 318 -2.27 -13.12 -9.89
C ASN A 318 -2.06 -13.04 -11.41
N GLY A 319 -1.60 -11.91 -11.94
CA GLY A 319 -1.35 -11.72 -13.37
C GLY A 319 -0.38 -12.75 -13.91
N ALA A 320 -0.82 -13.59 -14.86
CA ALA A 320 0.00 -14.63 -15.48
C ALA A 320 1.12 -14.08 -16.38
N LYS A 321 0.92 -12.87 -16.94
CA LYS A 321 1.91 -12.22 -17.81
C LYS A 321 3.00 -11.56 -16.97
N PRO A 322 4.28 -11.91 -17.16
CA PRO A 322 5.37 -11.26 -16.44
C PRO A 322 5.43 -9.76 -16.73
N LEU A 323 5.69 -8.97 -15.70
CA LEU A 323 5.93 -7.54 -15.79
C LEU A 323 7.44 -7.30 -15.87
N THR A 324 7.91 -6.84 -17.03
CA THR A 324 9.33 -6.56 -17.29
C THR A 324 9.70 -5.10 -17.04
N GLY A 325 10.99 -4.82 -16.86
CA GLY A 325 11.50 -3.46 -16.68
C GLY A 325 11.26 -2.89 -15.29
N GLY A 326 11.05 -3.75 -14.30
CA GLY A 326 11.02 -3.36 -12.90
C GLY A 326 12.34 -2.78 -12.40
N LYS A 327 12.42 -2.41 -11.12
CA LYS A 327 13.64 -1.85 -10.49
C LYS A 327 14.86 -2.74 -10.74
N ASN A 328 15.99 -2.12 -11.08
CA ASN A 328 17.25 -2.81 -11.44
C ASN A 328 17.08 -3.81 -12.59
N GLY A 329 16.12 -3.57 -13.50
CA GLY A 329 15.83 -4.45 -14.63
C GLY A 329 15.09 -5.74 -14.27
N ALA A 330 14.55 -5.84 -13.06
CA ALA A 330 13.81 -7.02 -12.60
C ALA A 330 12.62 -7.37 -13.49
N THR A 331 12.30 -8.65 -13.54
CA THR A 331 11.02 -9.15 -14.06
C THR A 331 10.18 -9.67 -12.92
N TYR A 332 8.97 -9.14 -12.77
CA TYR A 332 8.03 -9.55 -11.75
C TYR A 332 7.07 -10.61 -12.28
N PHE A 333 7.08 -11.75 -11.63
CA PHE A 333 6.28 -12.92 -12.03
C PHE A 333 4.99 -13.02 -11.19
N GLN A 334 4.06 -13.84 -11.64
CA GLN A 334 2.88 -14.23 -10.89
C GLN A 334 3.28 -14.69 -9.48
N HIS A 335 2.46 -14.32 -8.47
CA HIS A 335 2.71 -14.62 -7.06
C HIS A 335 4.07 -14.15 -6.51
N GLY A 336 4.73 -13.24 -7.18
CA GLY A 336 5.99 -12.69 -6.67
C GLY A 336 5.80 -11.48 -5.74
N ALA A 337 4.56 -11.12 -5.40
CA ALA A 337 4.21 -10.12 -4.38
C ALA A 337 2.80 -10.34 -3.86
N PHE A 338 2.49 -9.72 -2.72
CA PHE A 338 1.13 -9.61 -2.16
C PHE A 338 0.78 -8.15 -1.89
N CYS A 339 -0.51 -7.82 -1.98
CA CYS A 339 -1.07 -6.57 -1.52
C CYS A 339 -1.96 -6.82 -0.31
N LEU A 340 -1.96 -5.88 0.64
CA LEU A 340 -2.87 -5.82 1.77
C LEU A 340 -3.46 -4.40 1.80
N GLU A 341 -4.55 -4.23 1.05
CA GLU A 341 -5.16 -2.94 0.80
C GLU A 341 -6.25 -2.70 1.83
N THR A 342 -5.93 -1.89 2.83
CA THR A 342 -6.91 -1.54 3.87
C THR A 342 -7.87 -0.51 3.32
N GLU A 343 -9.16 -0.82 3.35
CA GLU A 343 -10.19 -0.02 2.67
C GLU A 343 -11.59 -0.28 3.22
N HIS A 344 -12.58 0.42 2.71
CA HIS A 344 -13.99 0.05 2.83
C HIS A 344 -14.33 -1.12 1.90
N PHE A 345 -15.54 -1.67 2.06
CA PHE A 345 -15.96 -2.81 1.24
C PHE A 345 -16.08 -2.39 -0.22
N PRO A 346 -15.59 -3.24 -1.17
CA PRO A 346 -15.84 -3.03 -2.60
C PRO A 346 -17.32 -2.87 -2.90
N ASP A 347 -17.65 -2.07 -3.91
CA ASP A 347 -19.02 -1.82 -4.37
C ASP A 347 -20.03 -1.37 -3.29
N ALA A 348 -19.56 -0.87 -2.14
CA ALA A 348 -20.44 -0.49 -1.02
C ALA A 348 -21.56 0.51 -1.39
N PRO A 349 -21.41 1.45 -2.33
CA PRO A 349 -22.51 2.31 -2.75
C PRO A 349 -23.73 1.57 -3.32
N ASN A 350 -23.55 0.34 -3.83
CA ASN A 350 -24.58 -0.51 -4.39
C ASN A 350 -25.12 -1.57 -3.41
N HIS A 351 -24.57 -1.63 -2.17
CA HIS A 351 -24.95 -2.58 -1.13
C HIS A 351 -25.43 -1.83 0.13
N PRO A 352 -26.74 -1.61 0.32
CA PRO A 352 -27.26 -0.83 1.45
C PRO A 352 -26.89 -1.38 2.83
N ASP A 353 -26.61 -2.68 2.92
CA ASP A 353 -26.25 -3.35 4.17
C ASP A 353 -24.74 -3.20 4.51
N PHE A 354 -23.93 -2.66 3.59
CA PHE A 354 -22.51 -2.39 3.83
C PHE A 354 -22.32 -1.07 4.58
N PRO A 355 -21.19 -0.92 5.30
CA PRO A 355 -20.83 0.38 5.87
C PRO A 355 -20.78 1.44 4.77
N THR A 356 -21.42 2.59 5.03
CA THR A 356 -21.50 3.65 4.03
C THR A 356 -20.12 4.23 3.69
N THR A 357 -19.91 4.51 2.42
CA THR A 357 -18.75 5.25 1.88
C THR A 357 -19.13 6.66 1.46
N GLU A 358 -20.35 7.11 1.79
CA GLU A 358 -20.79 8.47 1.53
C GLU A 358 -20.02 9.47 2.40
N LEU A 359 -19.50 10.52 1.75
CA LEU A 359 -18.90 11.69 2.40
C LEU A 359 -19.75 12.93 2.06
N LYS A 360 -20.25 13.62 3.09
CA LYS A 360 -21.08 14.82 2.94
C LYS A 360 -20.29 16.09 3.22
N PRO A 361 -20.71 17.26 2.68
CA PRO A 361 -20.19 18.56 3.07
C PRO A 361 -20.19 18.75 4.57
N GLY A 362 -19.07 19.26 5.11
CA GLY A 362 -18.88 19.45 6.55
C GLY A 362 -18.39 18.21 7.32
N GLN A 363 -18.37 17.04 6.70
CA GLN A 363 -17.72 15.85 7.24
C GLN A 363 -16.25 15.79 6.86
N ILE A 364 -15.45 15.11 7.66
CA ILE A 364 -14.04 14.81 7.38
C ILE A 364 -13.90 13.30 7.27
N PHE A 365 -13.48 12.83 6.09
CA PHE A 365 -12.96 11.48 5.94
C PHE A 365 -11.59 11.42 6.62
N HIS A 366 -11.37 10.44 7.49
CA HIS A 366 -10.10 10.27 8.17
C HIS A 366 -9.82 8.80 8.43
N GLU A 367 -8.84 8.25 7.72
CA GLU A 367 -8.42 6.85 7.86
C GLU A 367 -6.90 6.77 8.00
N VAL A 368 -6.45 5.74 8.72
CA VAL A 368 -5.04 5.53 9.01
C VAL A 368 -4.64 4.09 8.71
N THR A 369 -3.50 3.92 8.04
CA THR A 369 -2.85 2.63 7.82
C THR A 369 -1.40 2.72 8.28
N VAL A 370 -0.90 1.67 8.96
CA VAL A 370 0.47 1.61 9.46
C VAL A 370 1.10 0.28 9.09
N PHE A 371 2.14 0.34 8.27
CA PHE A 371 3.02 -0.79 7.95
C PHE A 371 4.24 -0.73 8.89
N ARG A 372 4.34 -1.64 9.85
CA ARG A 372 5.46 -1.70 10.79
C ARG A 372 6.34 -2.91 10.48
N PHE A 373 7.65 -2.69 10.52
CA PHE A 373 8.68 -3.69 10.30
C PHE A 373 9.53 -3.83 11.58
N PRO A 374 9.03 -4.56 12.60
CA PRO A 374 9.76 -4.72 13.85
C PRO A 374 11.08 -5.45 13.61
N LYS A 375 12.12 -5.11 14.40
CA LYS A 375 13.36 -5.88 14.36
C LYS A 375 13.04 -7.34 14.68
N PRO A 376 13.48 -8.28 13.85
CA PRO A 376 13.34 -9.70 14.16
C PRO A 376 13.98 -10.02 15.52
N LYS A 377 13.30 -10.84 16.32
CA LYS A 377 13.81 -11.31 17.63
C LYS A 377 14.78 -12.45 17.44
#